data_dae86b4b5d37c44cea589bf5843add0b
#
_entry.id   dae86b4b5d37c44cea589bf5843add0b
#
_cell.length_a   1.000
_cell.length_b   1.000
_cell.length_c   1.000
_cell.angle_alpha   90.00
_cell.angle_beta   90.00
_cell.angle_gamma   90.00
#
_symmetry.space_group_name_H-M   'P 1'
#
loop_
_entity.id
_entity.type
_entity.pdbx_description
1 polymer ?
#
loop_
_entity_poly.entity_id
_entity_poly.type
_entity_poly.pdbx_seq_one_letter_code
_entity_poly.pdbx_strand_id
1 'polypeptide(L)' 'MKTGTVKWFNAEKGYGFISIQGEDDVFVHFSAINSDGFKTLEEGQEVQFDVVQGAKGPQAANVIRL' A
#
# COMPACT_ATOMS: atom_id res chain seq x y z
N MET A 1 1.67 4.86 12.56
CA MET A 1 1.27 4.11 11.35
C MET A 1 -0.19 4.36 11.04
N LYS A 2 -0.53 4.27 9.79
CA LYS A 2 -1.92 4.42 9.35
C LYS A 2 -2.48 3.07 8.94
N THR A 3 -3.79 2.95 8.96
CA THR A 3 -4.48 1.75 8.51
C THR A 3 -5.35 2.12 7.32
N GLY A 4 -5.35 1.27 6.30
CA GLY A 4 -6.16 1.49 5.12
C GLY A 4 -6.57 0.19 4.47
N THR A 5 -7.25 0.32 3.34
CA THR A 5 -7.74 -0.82 2.58
C THR A 5 -7.18 -0.74 1.17
N VAL A 6 -6.66 -1.86 0.67
CA VAL A 6 -6.13 -1.89 -0.69
C VAL A 6 -7.27 -1.64 -1.67
N LYS A 7 -7.15 -0.58 -2.44
CA LYS A 7 -8.14 -0.23 -3.45
C LYS A 7 -7.98 -1.13 -4.68
N TRP A 8 -6.75 -1.27 -5.14
CA TRP A 8 -6.37 -2.22 -6.18
C TRP A 8 -4.85 -2.36 -6.17
N PHE A 9 -4.39 -3.49 -6.71
CA PHE A 9 -2.96 -3.73 -6.82
C PHE A 9 -2.70 -4.56 -8.08
N ASN A 10 -1.72 -4.15 -8.88
CA ASN A 10 -1.34 -4.86 -10.09
C ASN A 10 -0.04 -5.62 -9.81
N ALA A 11 -0.14 -6.93 -9.65
CA ALA A 11 1.02 -7.76 -9.29
C ALA A 11 2.07 -7.80 -10.40
N GLU A 12 1.65 -7.69 -11.66
CA GLU A 12 2.60 -7.69 -12.77
C GLU A 12 3.44 -6.43 -12.80
N LYS A 13 2.83 -5.29 -12.58
CA LYS A 13 3.54 -4.01 -12.57
C LYS A 13 4.14 -3.69 -11.22
N GLY A 14 3.65 -4.32 -10.17
CA GLY A 14 4.20 -4.18 -8.84
C GLY A 14 3.78 -2.93 -8.09
N TYR A 15 2.60 -2.37 -8.39
CA TYR A 15 2.12 -1.20 -7.66
C TYR A 15 0.59 -1.17 -7.59
N GLY A 16 0.10 -0.29 -6.72
CA GLY A 16 -1.32 -0.09 -6.57
C GLY A 16 -1.60 1.10 -5.67
N PHE A 17 -2.80 1.14 -5.13
CA PHE A 17 -3.23 2.23 -4.25
C PHE A 17 -3.95 1.69 -3.03
N ILE A 18 -3.76 2.38 -1.91
CA ILE A 18 -4.41 2.09 -0.64
C ILE A 18 -5.37 3.24 -0.35
N SER A 19 -6.60 2.90 -0.02
CA SER A 19 -7.62 3.87 0.34
C SER A 19 -7.61 4.08 1.85
N ILE A 20 -7.57 5.34 2.27
CA ILE A 20 -7.64 5.72 3.68
C ILE A 20 -8.93 6.51 3.88
N GLN A 21 -9.74 6.09 4.83
CA GLN A 21 -11.00 6.75 5.10
C GLN A 21 -10.79 8.24 5.43
N GLY A 22 -11.45 9.10 4.68
CA GLY A 22 -11.37 10.54 4.89
C GLY A 22 -10.12 11.21 4.36
N GLU A 23 -9.28 10.48 3.62
CA GLU A 23 -8.04 11.02 3.07
C GLU A 23 -7.88 10.60 1.61
N ASP A 24 -6.90 11.19 0.94
CA ASP A 24 -6.58 10.82 -0.43
C ASP A 24 -5.94 9.43 -0.48
N ASP A 25 -6.06 8.75 -1.61
CA ASP A 25 -5.43 7.46 -1.81
C ASP A 25 -3.90 7.59 -1.74
N VAL A 26 -3.26 6.51 -1.29
CA VAL A 26 -1.81 6.49 -1.14
C VAL A 26 -1.24 5.46 -2.10
N PHE A 27 -0.23 5.86 -2.85
CA PHE A 27 0.48 4.97 -3.78
C PHE A 27 1.28 3.93 -2.99
N VAL A 28 1.29 2.68 -3.46
CA VAL A 28 2.08 1.61 -2.86
C VAL A 28 2.82 0.84 -3.95
N HIS A 29 4.11 0.61 -3.73
CA HIS A 29 4.95 -0.19 -4.60
C HIS A 29 5.31 -1.50 -3.89
N PHE A 30 5.51 -2.60 -4.64
CA PHE A 30 5.77 -3.89 -4.02
C PHE A 30 6.99 -3.87 -3.10
N SER A 31 7.96 -3.02 -3.38
CA SER A 31 9.17 -2.92 -2.54
C SER A 31 8.87 -2.40 -1.14
N ALA A 32 7.70 -1.77 -0.94
CA ALA A 32 7.29 -1.25 0.35
C ALA A 32 6.55 -2.29 1.20
N ILE A 33 6.23 -3.44 0.63
CA ILE A 33 5.50 -4.49 1.34
C ILE A 33 6.47 -5.30 2.19
N ASN A 34 6.19 -5.33 3.48
CA ASN A 34 7.03 -6.00 4.44
C ASN A 34 6.47 -7.40 4.69
N SER A 35 6.94 -8.37 3.91
CA SER A 35 6.45 -9.74 4.04
C SER A 35 7.54 -10.75 3.63
N ASP A 36 7.43 -11.95 4.17
CA ASP A 36 8.38 -13.04 3.96
C ASP A 36 7.99 -13.92 2.79
N GLY A 37 7.53 -13.43 1.75
CA GLY A 37 7.12 -14.24 0.61
C GLY A 37 6.71 -13.36 -0.52
N PHE A 38 5.56 -13.63 -1.09
CA PHE A 38 5.05 -12.81 -2.16
C PHE A 38 4.80 -11.38 -1.68
N LYS A 39 5.40 -10.44 -2.36
CA LYS A 39 5.19 -9.02 -2.09
C LYS A 39 4.03 -8.54 -2.96
N THR A 40 2.84 -8.94 -2.59
CA THR A 40 1.62 -8.58 -3.31
C THR A 40 0.51 -8.26 -2.35
N LEU A 41 -0.48 -7.52 -2.82
CA LEU A 41 -1.66 -7.16 -2.05
C LEU A 41 -2.90 -7.54 -2.84
N GLU A 42 -4.00 -7.76 -2.14
CA GLU A 42 -5.27 -8.08 -2.76
C GLU A 42 -6.26 -6.95 -2.54
N GLU A 43 -7.13 -6.75 -3.51
CA GLU A 43 -8.19 -5.75 -3.43
C GLU A 43 -9.05 -6.03 -2.20
N GLY A 44 -9.31 -4.97 -1.42
CA GLY A 44 -10.12 -5.09 -0.22
C GLY A 44 -9.37 -5.52 1.03
N GLN A 45 -8.08 -5.85 0.91
CA GLN A 45 -7.29 -6.29 2.05
C GLN A 45 -6.95 -5.12 2.95
N GLU A 46 -7.03 -5.33 4.27
CA GLU A 46 -6.63 -4.31 5.23
C GLU A 46 -5.13 -4.37 5.46
N VAL A 47 -4.52 -3.19 5.52
CA VAL A 47 -3.07 -3.06 5.69
C VAL A 47 -2.77 -1.93 6.66
N GLN A 48 -1.61 -2.01 7.30
CA GLN A 48 -1.07 -0.97 8.14
C GLN A 48 0.25 -0.50 7.52
N PHE A 49 0.50 0.80 7.54
CA PHE A 49 1.65 1.36 6.82
C PHE A 49 2.01 2.75 7.32
N ASP A 50 3.20 3.21 6.93
CA ASP A 50 3.62 4.58 7.14
C ASP A 50 3.43 5.35 5.84
N VAL A 51 3.22 6.65 5.93
CA VAL A 51 3.10 7.51 4.75
C VAL A 51 4.36 8.36 4.64
N VAL A 52 5.00 8.31 3.47
CA VAL A 52 6.18 9.12 3.18
C VAL A 52 5.93 9.89 1.88
N GLN A 53 6.70 10.95 1.66
CA GLN A 53 6.62 11.69 0.41
C GLN A 53 7.46 11.00 -0.64
N GLY A 54 6.80 10.61 -1.73
CA GLY A 54 7.47 10.00 -2.88
C GLY A 54 7.42 10.92 -4.08
N ALA A 55 7.97 10.45 -5.19
CA ALA A 55 7.99 11.22 -6.43
C ALA A 55 6.60 11.50 -6.97
N LYS A 56 5.64 10.64 -6.66
CA LYS A 56 4.25 10.79 -7.13
C LYS A 56 3.30 11.30 -6.05
N GLY A 57 3.84 11.85 -4.98
CA GLY A 57 3.04 12.33 -3.84
C GLY A 57 3.12 11.36 -2.67
N PRO A 58 2.07 11.30 -1.82
CA PRO A 58 2.07 10.40 -0.66
C PRO A 58 2.24 8.95 -1.09
N GLN A 59 3.13 8.24 -0.41
CA GLN A 59 3.49 6.87 -0.75
C GLN A 59 3.55 6.03 0.52
N ALA A 60 3.07 4.79 0.43
CA ALA A 60 3.11 3.88 1.57
C ALA A 60 4.49 3.27 1.74
N ALA A 61 4.89 3.08 2.99
CA ALA A 61 6.14 2.43 3.35
C ALA A 61 5.87 1.46 4.49
N ASN A 62 6.69 0.43 4.61
CA ASN A 62 6.56 -0.56 5.68
C ASN A 62 5.14 -1.15 5.76
N VAL A 63 4.62 -1.56 4.61
CA VAL A 63 3.26 -2.07 4.53
C VAL A 63 3.17 -3.46 5.12
N ILE A 64 2.25 -3.64 6.05
CA ILE A 64 2.02 -4.91 6.75
C ILE A 64 0.57 -5.31 6.52
N ARG A 65 0.36 -6.52 6.06
CA ARG A 65 -0.99 -7.07 5.89
C ARG A 65 -1.56 -7.45 7.25
N LEU A 66 -2.76 -7.03 7.51
CA LEU A 66 -3.42 -7.32 8.79
C LEU A 66 -4.26 -8.59 8.73
#